data_1928a5b2b2b67102ab8cde3b3e0e89e1
#
_entry.id   1928a5b2b2b67102ab8cde3b3e0e89e1
#
_cell.length_a   1.000
_cell.length_b   1.000
_cell.length_c   1.000
_cell.angle_alpha   90.00
_cell.angle_beta   90.00
_cell.angle_gamma   90.00
#
_symmetry.space_group_name_H-M   'P 1'
#
loop_
_entity.id
_entity.type
_entity.pdbx_description
1 polymer ?
#
loop_
_entity_poly.entity_id
_entity_poly.type
_entity_poly.pdbx_seq_one_letter_code
_entity_poly.pdbx_strand_id
1 'polypeptide(L)'
;LRLLVGLGNPGPGYAKNRHNIGFMAADLTVRRYGFGPWRSRFHGLVAEGEIAGEKVIALKPETYMNDSGRAVGAAAQFYKLPPEQVVVVHDEVDLVPGKVRVKQGGGAGGHNGLRSIDAHIGPMYWRVRLGVGHPGSAELVRAYVLQNFLKEEQPLISTLVVAAVDALPLLIAGDANGYMNKVTLALSPPKPKAKPDGEPGGIAE
;
A
#
# COMPACT_ATOMS: atom_id res chain seq x y z
N LEU A 1 7.17 8.67 15.86
CA LEU A 1 7.65 8.83 14.49
C LEU A 1 7.56 7.51 13.73
N ARG A 2 6.99 7.53 12.54
CA ARG A 2 6.87 6.38 11.64
C ARG A 2 7.52 6.69 10.31
N LEU A 3 8.10 5.67 9.69
CA LEU A 3 8.54 5.71 8.30
C LEU A 3 7.52 4.94 7.45
N LEU A 4 6.87 5.62 6.52
CA LEU A 4 5.94 5.02 5.56
C LEU A 4 6.59 4.96 4.19
N VAL A 5 6.87 3.75 3.73
CA VAL A 5 7.58 3.50 2.47
C VAL A 5 6.60 3.00 1.43
N GLY A 6 6.54 3.64 0.28
CA GLY A 6 5.89 3.10 -0.91
C GLY A 6 6.93 2.58 -1.89
N LEU A 7 6.82 1.32 -2.32
CA LEU A 7 7.77 0.72 -3.26
C LEU A 7 7.37 0.93 -4.71
N GLY A 8 8.37 1.09 -5.55
CA GLY A 8 8.25 1.23 -6.99
C GLY A 8 9.62 1.40 -7.65
N ASN A 9 9.63 1.43 -8.96
CA ASN A 9 10.80 1.79 -9.75
C ASN A 9 10.72 3.27 -10.18
N PRO A 10 11.84 4.00 -10.20
CA PRO A 10 11.85 5.39 -10.62
C PRO A 10 11.70 5.53 -12.14
N GLY A 11 11.13 6.64 -12.54
CA GLY A 11 11.01 7.02 -13.94
C GLY A 11 9.61 6.83 -14.52
N PRO A 12 9.27 7.61 -15.58
CA PRO A 12 7.91 7.62 -16.15
C PRO A 12 7.52 6.30 -16.82
N GLY A 13 8.48 5.49 -17.25
CA GLY A 13 8.22 4.19 -17.86
C GLY A 13 7.64 3.15 -16.90
N TYR A 14 7.81 3.34 -15.60
CA TYR A 14 7.33 2.43 -14.55
C TYR A 14 6.10 2.96 -13.80
N ALA A 15 5.73 4.21 -13.99
CA ALA A 15 4.77 4.91 -13.14
C ALA A 15 3.39 4.22 -13.04
N LYS A 16 2.98 3.50 -14.06
CA LYS A 16 1.68 2.81 -14.14
C LYS A 16 1.78 1.29 -13.96
N ASN A 17 2.96 0.77 -13.65
CA ASN A 17 3.16 -0.66 -13.47
C ASN A 17 2.49 -1.15 -12.18
N ARG A 18 2.14 -2.44 -12.16
CA ARG A 18 1.68 -3.13 -10.94
C ARG A 18 2.71 -3.00 -9.82
N HIS A 19 4.00 -3.10 -10.15
CA HIS A 19 5.10 -3.00 -9.19
C HIS A 19 5.21 -1.62 -8.51
N ASN A 20 4.58 -0.59 -9.09
CA ASN A 20 4.57 0.78 -8.58
C ASN A 20 3.33 1.15 -7.75
N ILE A 21 2.49 0.18 -7.38
CA ILE A 21 1.29 0.48 -6.57
C ILE A 21 1.67 1.13 -5.23
N GLY A 22 2.82 0.79 -4.66
CA GLY A 22 3.35 1.43 -3.46
C GLY A 22 3.66 2.91 -3.66
N PHE A 23 4.24 3.29 -4.80
CA PHE A 23 4.44 4.71 -5.16
C PHE A 23 3.10 5.44 -5.30
N MET A 24 2.11 4.82 -5.92
CA MET A 24 0.77 5.40 -6.05
C MET A 24 0.15 5.68 -4.69
N ALA A 25 0.28 4.76 -3.74
CA ALA A 25 -0.20 4.91 -2.38
C ALA A 25 0.56 6.01 -1.62
N ALA A 26 1.88 6.10 -1.76
CA ALA A 26 2.69 7.14 -1.14
C ALA A 26 2.34 8.53 -1.67
N ASP A 27 2.19 8.68 -2.98
CA ASP A 27 1.80 9.96 -3.60
C ASP A 27 0.41 10.40 -3.13
N LEU A 28 -0.55 9.49 -3.07
CA LEU A 28 -1.89 9.80 -2.57
C LEU A 28 -1.86 10.16 -1.08
N THR A 29 -1.07 9.48 -0.27
CA THR A 29 -0.90 9.77 1.16
C THR A 29 -0.44 11.21 1.38
N VAL A 30 0.60 11.63 0.66
CA VAL A 30 1.15 12.98 0.76
C VAL A 30 0.10 14.03 0.40
N ARG A 31 -0.67 13.81 -0.65
CA ARG A 31 -1.76 14.72 -1.03
C ARG A 31 -2.92 14.72 -0.03
N ARG A 32 -3.35 13.54 0.40
CA ARG A 32 -4.55 13.36 1.25
C ARG A 32 -4.35 13.93 2.65
N TYR A 33 -3.17 13.80 3.20
CA TYR A 33 -2.86 14.24 4.56
C TYR A 33 -2.08 15.57 4.60
N GLY A 34 -1.93 16.26 3.47
CA GLY A 34 -1.32 17.58 3.42
C GLY A 34 0.15 17.60 3.85
N PHE A 35 0.92 16.58 3.48
CA PHE A 35 2.36 16.56 3.72
C PHE A 35 3.05 17.71 2.99
N GLY A 36 4.24 18.06 3.45
CA GLY A 36 5.12 18.97 2.73
C GLY A 36 5.59 18.42 1.38
N PRO A 37 6.36 19.21 0.63
CA PRO A 37 6.80 18.82 -0.70
C PRO A 37 7.76 17.63 -0.65
N TRP A 38 7.76 16.82 -1.72
CA TRP A 38 8.77 15.80 -1.93
C TRP A 38 10.14 16.44 -2.09
N ARG A 39 11.15 15.91 -1.39
CA ARG A 39 12.54 16.33 -1.44
C ARG A 39 13.46 15.15 -1.64
N SER A 40 14.51 15.29 -2.44
CA SER A 40 15.52 14.25 -2.62
C SER A 40 16.30 14.05 -1.33
N ARG A 41 16.25 12.85 -0.79
CA ARG A 41 16.97 12.42 0.41
C ARG A 41 16.95 10.90 0.55
N PHE A 42 17.96 10.32 1.20
CA PHE A 42 18.06 8.89 1.46
C PHE A 42 17.89 8.03 0.19
N HIS A 43 18.54 8.41 -0.90
CA HIS A 43 18.42 7.71 -2.19
C HIS A 43 16.97 7.58 -2.69
N GLY A 44 16.14 8.56 -2.36
CA GLY A 44 14.73 8.57 -2.71
C GLY A 44 14.11 9.95 -2.62
N LEU A 45 12.79 9.99 -2.59
CA LEU A 45 12.00 11.19 -2.32
C LEU A 45 11.34 11.05 -0.94
N VAL A 46 11.42 12.11 -0.17
CA VAL A 46 10.91 12.18 1.20
C VAL A 46 9.95 13.34 1.34
N ALA A 47 8.83 13.12 2.00
CA ALA A 47 7.89 14.15 2.42
C ALA A 47 7.52 13.94 3.89
N GLU A 48 7.34 15.02 4.64
CA GLU A 48 7.03 14.99 6.06
C GLU A 48 5.61 15.46 6.31
N GLY A 49 4.93 14.79 7.22
CA GLY A 49 3.58 15.14 7.63
C GLY A 49 3.18 14.50 8.94
N GLU A 50 1.87 14.51 9.19
CA GLU A 50 1.27 13.94 10.40
C GLU A 50 0.04 13.13 10.03
N ILE A 51 -0.10 11.95 10.62
CA ILE A 51 -1.28 11.09 10.50
C ILE A 51 -1.64 10.61 11.91
N ALA A 52 -2.90 10.77 12.30
CA ALA A 52 -3.40 10.35 13.62
C ALA A 52 -2.60 10.94 14.79
N GLY A 53 -2.14 12.18 14.66
CA GLY A 53 -1.36 12.86 15.71
C GLY A 53 0.11 12.40 15.79
N GLU A 54 0.56 11.53 14.92
CA GLU A 54 1.93 11.03 14.89
C GLU A 54 2.68 11.55 13.66
N LYS A 55 3.93 11.99 13.87
CA LYS A 55 4.80 12.41 12.76
C LYS A 55 5.10 11.20 11.86
N VAL A 56 4.91 11.38 10.57
CA VAL A 56 5.16 10.37 9.53
C VAL A 56 6.10 10.94 8.48
N ILE A 57 7.14 10.17 8.18
CA ILE A 57 8.03 10.42 7.06
C ILE A 57 7.61 9.47 5.92
N ALA A 58 7.12 10.02 4.81
CA ALA A 58 6.85 9.26 3.61
C ALA A 58 8.13 9.15 2.78
N LEU A 59 8.45 7.97 2.29
CA LEU A 59 9.62 7.68 1.47
C LEU A 59 9.21 6.91 0.22
N LYS A 60 9.62 7.40 -0.94
CA LYS A 60 9.64 6.64 -2.19
C LYS A 60 11.11 6.39 -2.55
N PRO A 61 11.63 5.15 -2.43
CA PRO A 61 12.98 4.84 -2.93
C PRO A 61 13.09 5.16 -4.40
N GLU A 62 14.12 5.93 -4.79
CA GLU A 62 14.44 6.18 -6.21
C GLU A 62 15.58 5.28 -6.71
N THR A 63 15.88 4.25 -5.97
CA THR A 63 16.66 3.09 -6.40
C THR A 63 15.79 2.23 -7.33
N TYR A 64 16.40 1.33 -8.10
CA TYR A 64 15.60 0.26 -8.67
C TYR A 64 15.06 -0.66 -7.55
N MET A 65 13.98 -1.39 -7.84
CA MET A 65 13.26 -2.17 -6.83
C MET A 65 14.18 -3.10 -6.00
N ASN A 66 15.12 -3.77 -6.65
CA ASN A 66 16.06 -4.69 -6.00
C ASN A 66 17.07 -4.01 -5.05
N ASP A 67 17.11 -2.69 -5.01
CA ASP A 67 17.97 -1.91 -4.11
C ASP A 67 17.17 -0.99 -3.16
N SER A 68 15.88 -1.27 -2.97
CA SER A 68 14.98 -0.48 -2.11
C SER A 68 15.49 -0.40 -0.67
N GLY A 69 16.12 -1.44 -0.16
CA GLY A 69 16.65 -1.49 1.20
C GLY A 69 17.73 -0.45 1.49
N ARG A 70 18.47 0.00 0.47
CA ARG A 70 19.46 1.05 0.62
C ARG A 70 18.82 2.38 1.05
N ALA A 71 17.68 2.75 0.46
CA ALA A 71 16.95 3.94 0.84
C ALA A 71 16.27 3.79 2.21
N VAL A 72 15.58 2.67 2.42
CA VAL A 72 14.88 2.39 3.70
C VAL A 72 15.88 2.32 4.85
N GLY A 73 17.00 1.63 4.67
CA GLY A 73 18.06 1.52 5.66
C GLY A 73 18.67 2.87 6.03
N ALA A 74 18.94 3.72 5.04
CA ALA A 74 19.48 5.06 5.27
C ALA A 74 18.51 5.94 6.08
N ALA A 75 17.22 5.91 5.75
CA ALA A 75 16.21 6.68 6.47
C ALA A 75 16.00 6.14 7.90
N ALA A 76 15.89 4.83 8.07
CA ALA A 76 15.72 4.20 9.37
C ALA A 76 16.91 4.48 10.30
N GLN A 77 18.13 4.44 9.79
CA GLN A 77 19.32 4.76 10.55
C GLN A 77 19.36 6.23 10.97
N PHE A 78 19.06 7.14 10.06
CA PHE A 78 19.06 8.57 10.34
C PHE A 78 18.07 8.95 11.44
N TYR A 79 16.85 8.42 11.38
CA TYR A 79 15.81 8.68 12.38
C TYR A 79 15.87 7.75 13.58
N LYS A 80 16.83 6.82 13.62
CA LYS A 80 17.00 5.82 14.69
C LYS A 80 15.72 5.00 14.93
N LEU A 81 15.10 4.57 13.84
CA LEU A 81 13.85 3.81 13.89
C LEU A 81 14.12 2.31 13.93
N PRO A 82 13.55 1.58 14.89
CA PRO A 82 13.51 0.12 14.80
C PRO A 82 12.59 -0.33 13.66
N PRO A 83 12.75 -1.56 13.15
CA PRO A 83 11.92 -2.07 12.05
C PRO A 83 10.42 -1.99 12.32
N GLU A 84 10.00 -2.16 13.56
CA GLU A 84 8.60 -2.13 13.99
C GLU A 84 7.92 -0.77 13.76
N GLN A 85 8.70 0.29 13.57
CA GLN A 85 8.20 1.63 13.24
C GLN A 85 8.27 1.95 11.74
N VAL A 86 8.60 0.96 10.92
CA VAL A 86 8.63 1.06 9.46
C VAL A 86 7.43 0.33 8.88
N VAL A 87 6.68 1.00 8.01
CA VAL A 87 5.55 0.44 7.27
C VAL A 87 5.88 0.50 5.78
N VAL A 88 5.85 -0.64 5.11
CA VAL A 88 6.15 -0.77 3.68
C VAL A 88 4.88 -1.15 2.94
N VAL A 89 4.50 -0.32 1.95
CA VAL A 89 3.37 -0.57 1.05
C VAL A 89 3.90 -1.08 -0.27
N HIS A 90 3.42 -2.25 -0.69
CA HIS A 90 3.93 -2.91 -1.89
C HIS A 90 2.87 -3.76 -2.60
N ASP A 91 3.16 -4.12 -3.85
CA ASP A 91 2.37 -5.06 -4.63
C ASP A 91 2.52 -6.50 -4.12
N GLU A 92 1.41 -7.25 -4.17
CA GLU A 92 1.37 -8.65 -3.76
C GLU A 92 0.66 -9.50 -4.81
N VAL A 93 1.42 -10.41 -5.44
CA VAL A 93 0.87 -11.30 -6.47
C VAL A 93 0.05 -12.45 -5.89
N ASP A 94 0.24 -12.79 -4.61
CA ASP A 94 -0.48 -13.88 -3.95
C ASP A 94 -1.86 -13.45 -3.40
N LEU A 95 -2.22 -12.18 -3.58
CA LEU A 95 -3.54 -11.65 -3.28
C LEU A 95 -4.25 -11.23 -4.58
N VAL A 96 -5.53 -11.58 -4.68
CA VAL A 96 -6.36 -11.14 -5.80
C VAL A 96 -6.46 -9.61 -5.86
N PRO A 97 -6.65 -9.02 -7.05
CA PRO A 97 -6.82 -7.57 -7.15
C PRO A 97 -7.93 -7.05 -6.24
N GLY A 98 -7.68 -5.95 -5.56
CA GLY A 98 -8.63 -5.35 -4.64
C GLY A 98 -8.58 -5.89 -3.21
N LYS A 99 -7.68 -6.80 -2.89
CA LYS A 99 -7.49 -7.32 -1.53
C LYS A 99 -6.30 -6.68 -0.85
N VAL A 100 -6.43 -6.41 0.45
CA VAL A 100 -5.33 -5.96 1.30
C VAL A 100 -5.08 -6.96 2.43
N ARG A 101 -3.81 -7.12 2.78
CA ARG A 101 -3.40 -7.79 4.01
C ARG A 101 -2.26 -7.01 4.67
N VAL A 102 -2.34 -6.87 5.97
CA VAL A 102 -1.28 -6.26 6.79
C VAL A 102 -0.62 -7.35 7.61
N LYS A 103 0.71 -7.34 7.64
CA LYS A 103 1.51 -8.32 8.34
C LYS A 103 2.77 -7.66 8.90
N GLN A 104 3.16 -8.03 10.10
CA GLN A 104 4.48 -7.73 10.62
C GLN A 104 5.40 -8.92 10.42
N GLY A 105 6.60 -8.68 9.90
CA GLY A 105 7.56 -9.74 9.63
C GLY A 105 7.15 -10.66 8.47
N GLY A 106 7.77 -11.81 8.41
CA GLY A 106 7.56 -12.82 7.38
C GLY A 106 8.59 -12.81 6.26
N GLY A 107 8.40 -13.67 5.27
CA GLY A 107 9.29 -13.78 4.12
C GLY A 107 9.02 -12.75 3.04
N ALA A 108 9.96 -12.60 2.11
CA ALA A 108 9.86 -11.67 0.98
C ALA A 108 8.91 -12.16 -0.14
N GLY A 109 8.57 -13.45 -0.17
CA GLY A 109 7.66 -14.02 -1.16
C GLY A 109 8.12 -13.85 -2.62
N GLY A 110 9.43 -13.75 -2.86
CA GLY A 110 9.99 -13.49 -4.18
C GLY A 110 10.01 -12.00 -4.59
N HIS A 111 9.49 -11.10 -3.75
CA HIS A 111 9.52 -9.66 -4.01
C HIS A 111 10.92 -9.10 -3.76
N ASN A 112 11.58 -8.62 -4.81
CA ASN A 112 12.98 -8.15 -4.72
C ASN A 112 13.15 -6.91 -3.83
N GLY A 113 12.17 -6.02 -3.79
CA GLY A 113 12.18 -4.87 -2.88
C GLY A 113 12.15 -5.27 -1.42
N LEU A 114 11.30 -6.21 -1.05
CA LEU A 114 11.24 -6.74 0.31
C LEU A 114 12.51 -7.50 0.68
N ARG A 115 13.05 -8.28 -0.22
CA ARG A 115 14.34 -8.98 -0.01
C ARG A 115 15.47 -7.99 0.29
N SER A 116 15.53 -6.90 -0.44
CA SER A 116 16.51 -5.83 -0.21
C SER A 116 16.30 -5.16 1.15
N ILE A 117 15.07 -4.85 1.52
CA ILE A 117 14.75 -4.26 2.83
C ILE A 117 15.13 -5.21 3.97
N ASP A 118 14.78 -6.51 3.85
CA ASP A 118 15.14 -7.53 4.83
C ASP A 118 16.65 -7.57 5.09
N ALA A 119 17.46 -7.43 4.03
CA ALA A 119 18.91 -7.42 4.12
C ALA A 119 19.47 -6.19 4.86
N HIS A 120 18.75 -5.06 4.87
CA HIS A 120 19.21 -3.80 5.47
C HIS A 120 18.69 -3.57 6.88
N ILE A 121 17.45 -3.90 7.18
CA ILE A 121 16.81 -3.64 8.49
C ILE A 121 16.23 -4.88 9.17
N GLY A 122 16.39 -6.05 8.58
CA GLY A 122 15.72 -7.27 9.03
C GLY A 122 14.24 -7.31 8.66
N PRO A 123 13.54 -8.43 8.96
CA PRO A 123 12.19 -8.67 8.45
C PRO A 123 11.04 -8.11 9.30
N MET A 124 11.30 -7.52 10.47
CA MET A 124 10.26 -7.22 11.48
C MET A 124 9.48 -5.92 11.24
N TYR A 125 9.62 -5.29 10.07
CA TYR A 125 8.78 -4.16 9.67
C TYR A 125 7.36 -4.60 9.29
N TRP A 126 6.45 -3.63 9.28
CA TRP A 126 5.07 -3.85 8.84
C TRP A 126 4.96 -3.82 7.32
N ARG A 127 4.13 -4.69 6.77
CA ARG A 127 3.87 -4.82 5.33
C ARG A 127 2.40 -4.62 5.04
N VAL A 128 2.08 -3.60 4.24
CA VAL A 128 0.77 -3.42 3.65
C VAL A 128 0.82 -4.04 2.26
N ARG A 129 0.22 -5.22 2.13
CA ARG A 129 0.25 -6.04 0.92
C ARG A 129 -0.98 -5.74 0.09
N LEU A 130 -0.80 -5.07 -1.04
CA LEU A 130 -1.88 -4.70 -1.95
C LEU A 130 -1.96 -5.70 -3.11
N GLY A 131 -3.07 -6.41 -3.21
CA GLY A 131 -3.27 -7.46 -4.20
C GLY A 131 -3.30 -6.92 -5.63
N VAL A 132 -2.46 -7.50 -6.48
CA VAL A 132 -2.40 -7.19 -7.92
C VAL A 132 -2.69 -8.40 -8.80
N GLY A 133 -2.91 -9.58 -8.19
CA GLY A 133 -3.14 -10.83 -8.89
C GLY A 133 -1.86 -11.51 -9.36
N HIS A 134 -2.00 -12.74 -9.86
CA HIS A 134 -0.90 -13.62 -10.24
C HIS A 134 -1.04 -14.04 -11.72
N PRO A 135 0.07 -14.09 -12.48
CA PRO A 135 0.01 -14.43 -13.90
C PRO A 135 -0.17 -15.93 -14.20
N GLY A 136 -0.16 -16.80 -13.18
CA GLY A 136 -0.38 -18.23 -13.31
C GLY A 136 0.86 -19.11 -13.10
N SER A 137 2.07 -18.59 -13.30
CA SER A 137 3.32 -19.29 -13.01
C SER A 137 4.38 -18.35 -12.47
N ALA A 138 5.33 -18.90 -11.68
CA ALA A 138 6.39 -18.14 -11.05
C ALA A 138 7.32 -17.45 -12.08
N GLU A 139 7.57 -18.08 -13.23
CA GLU A 139 8.42 -17.51 -14.27
C GLU A 139 7.83 -16.24 -14.91
N LEU A 140 6.52 -16.08 -14.88
CA LEU A 140 5.83 -14.94 -15.48
C LEU A 140 5.74 -13.72 -14.53
N VAL A 141 6.00 -13.89 -13.24
CA VAL A 141 5.77 -12.85 -12.21
C VAL A 141 6.57 -11.60 -12.52
N ARG A 142 7.86 -11.72 -12.85
CA ARG A 142 8.73 -10.57 -13.11
C ARG A 142 8.20 -9.68 -14.26
N ALA A 143 7.82 -10.27 -15.37
CA ALA A 143 7.26 -9.55 -16.49
C ALA A 143 5.87 -8.98 -16.16
N TYR A 144 5.05 -9.74 -15.43
CA TYR A 144 3.71 -9.33 -15.03
C TYR A 144 3.69 -8.07 -14.17
N VAL A 145 4.52 -7.99 -13.14
CA VAL A 145 4.55 -6.83 -12.24
C VAL A 145 5.12 -5.57 -12.90
N LEU A 146 5.93 -5.73 -13.96
CA LEU A 146 6.47 -4.65 -14.76
C LEU A 146 5.53 -4.22 -15.90
N GLN A 147 4.36 -4.83 -16.00
CA GLN A 147 3.30 -4.39 -16.90
C GLN A 147 2.38 -3.39 -16.20
N ASN A 148 1.78 -2.50 -17.00
CA ASN A 148 0.74 -1.60 -16.52
C ASN A 148 -0.50 -2.38 -16.14
N PHE A 149 -1.26 -1.85 -15.18
CA PHE A 149 -2.61 -2.36 -14.92
C PHE A 149 -3.44 -2.31 -16.19
N LEU A 150 -4.18 -3.38 -16.48
CA LEU A 150 -5.14 -3.40 -17.56
C LEU A 150 -6.23 -2.33 -17.33
N LYS A 151 -6.80 -1.83 -18.41
CA LYS A 151 -7.86 -0.82 -18.33
C LYS A 151 -9.03 -1.29 -17.45
N GLU A 152 -9.37 -2.57 -17.52
CA GLU A 152 -10.45 -3.20 -16.76
C GLU A 152 -10.13 -3.29 -15.25
N GLU A 153 -8.84 -3.35 -14.88
CA GLU A 153 -8.38 -3.41 -13.48
C GLU A 153 -8.36 -2.04 -12.82
N GLN A 154 -8.19 -0.96 -13.59
CA GLN A 154 -7.92 0.38 -13.07
C GLN A 154 -8.97 0.89 -12.08
N PRO A 155 -10.30 0.74 -12.29
CA PRO A 155 -11.28 1.18 -11.31
C PRO A 155 -11.13 0.50 -9.95
N LEU A 156 -10.93 -0.81 -9.93
CA LEU A 156 -10.77 -1.59 -8.71
C LEU A 156 -9.45 -1.22 -7.98
N ILE A 157 -8.36 -1.11 -8.72
CA ILE A 157 -7.05 -0.75 -8.16
C ILE A 157 -7.08 0.68 -7.61
N SER A 158 -7.69 1.62 -8.32
CA SER A 158 -7.88 3.00 -7.82
C SER A 158 -8.66 3.01 -6.51
N THR A 159 -9.75 2.26 -6.42
CA THR A 159 -10.55 2.13 -5.19
C THR A 159 -9.73 1.49 -4.06
N LEU A 160 -8.93 0.48 -4.35
CA LEU A 160 -8.03 -0.16 -3.38
C LEU A 160 -7.02 0.83 -2.81
N VAL A 161 -6.35 1.58 -3.67
CA VAL A 161 -5.33 2.57 -3.24
C VAL A 161 -5.97 3.67 -2.39
N VAL A 162 -7.12 4.20 -2.81
CA VAL A 162 -7.86 5.22 -2.04
C VAL A 162 -8.26 4.66 -0.66
N ALA A 163 -8.84 3.47 -0.62
CA ALA A 163 -9.27 2.84 0.64
C ALA A 163 -8.09 2.56 1.57
N ALA A 164 -6.98 2.06 1.01
CA ALA A 164 -5.76 1.78 1.77
C ALA A 164 -5.15 3.05 2.38
N VAL A 165 -5.19 4.15 1.66
CA VAL A 165 -4.68 5.45 2.14
C VAL A 165 -5.65 6.08 3.15
N ASP A 166 -6.95 6.06 2.91
CA ASP A 166 -7.94 6.64 3.81
C ASP A 166 -8.01 5.93 5.18
N ALA A 167 -7.65 4.66 5.24
CA ALA A 167 -7.60 3.88 6.47
C ALA A 167 -6.30 4.03 7.27
N LEU A 168 -5.27 4.70 6.74
CA LEU A 168 -3.96 4.83 7.39
C LEU A 168 -4.00 5.33 8.84
N PRO A 169 -4.90 6.24 9.26
CA PRO A 169 -4.98 6.63 10.66
C PRO A 169 -5.14 5.45 11.62
N LEU A 170 -5.90 4.42 11.26
CA LEU A 170 -6.05 3.22 12.08
C LEU A 170 -4.74 2.44 12.16
N LEU A 171 -4.04 2.26 11.05
CA LEU A 171 -2.77 1.53 11.02
C LEU A 171 -1.69 2.26 11.83
N ILE A 172 -1.58 3.57 11.67
CA ILE A 172 -0.61 4.40 12.41
C ILE A 172 -0.91 4.38 13.90
N ALA A 173 -2.19 4.33 14.30
CA ALA A 173 -2.61 4.17 15.70
C ALA A 173 -2.39 2.76 16.27
N GLY A 174 -1.93 1.80 15.46
CA GLY A 174 -1.63 0.43 15.89
C GLY A 174 -2.79 -0.56 15.71
N ASP A 175 -3.86 -0.18 15.04
CA ASP A 175 -5.02 -1.04 14.79
C ASP A 175 -4.98 -1.64 13.37
N ALA A 176 -4.14 -2.64 13.17
CA ALA A 176 -4.00 -3.32 11.88
C ALA A 176 -5.29 -4.06 11.48
N ASN A 177 -6.02 -4.65 12.42
CA ASN A 177 -7.28 -5.34 12.14
C ASN A 177 -8.38 -4.35 11.72
N GLY A 178 -8.51 -3.25 12.43
CA GLY A 178 -9.43 -2.17 12.05
C GLY A 178 -9.11 -1.58 10.68
N TYR A 179 -7.83 -1.43 10.37
CA TYR A 179 -7.35 -1.01 9.05
C TYR A 179 -7.83 -1.95 7.94
N MET A 180 -7.56 -3.25 8.09
CA MET A 180 -7.98 -4.27 7.11
C MET A 180 -9.50 -4.32 6.94
N ASN A 181 -10.25 -4.25 8.04
CA ASN A 181 -11.71 -4.25 8.00
C ASN A 181 -12.26 -3.02 7.26
N LYS A 182 -11.72 -1.84 7.54
CA LYS A 182 -12.13 -0.60 6.86
C LYS A 182 -11.88 -0.64 5.36
N VAL A 183 -10.72 -1.13 4.93
CA VAL A 183 -10.40 -1.28 3.51
C VAL A 183 -11.34 -2.29 2.84
N THR A 184 -11.56 -3.44 3.49
CA THR A 184 -12.46 -4.48 2.97
C THR A 184 -13.89 -3.95 2.80
N LEU A 185 -14.41 -3.20 3.76
CA LEU A 185 -15.74 -2.60 3.66
C LEU A 185 -15.85 -1.58 2.53
N ALA A 186 -14.81 -0.79 2.30
CA ALA A 186 -14.79 0.19 1.21
C ALA A 186 -14.82 -0.45 -0.18
N LEU A 187 -14.34 -1.70 -0.30
CA LEU A 187 -14.31 -2.47 -1.55
C LEU A 187 -15.50 -3.41 -1.71
N SER A 188 -16.31 -3.57 -0.65
CA SER A 188 -17.51 -4.41 -0.69
C SER A 188 -18.60 -3.72 -1.50
N PRO A 189 -19.39 -4.46 -2.32
CA PRO A 189 -20.54 -3.88 -3.01
C PRO A 189 -21.56 -3.35 -1.98
N PRO A 190 -22.27 -2.25 -2.28
CA PRO A 190 -23.29 -1.73 -1.38
C PRO A 190 -24.36 -2.80 -1.13
N LYS A 191 -24.75 -2.97 0.14
CA LYS A 191 -25.87 -3.86 0.49
C LYS A 191 -27.10 -3.42 -0.29
N PRO A 192 -27.86 -4.34 -0.89
CA PRO A 192 -29.14 -3.99 -1.51
C PRO A 192 -30.01 -3.31 -0.46
N LYS A 193 -30.58 -2.14 -0.81
CA LYS A 193 -31.55 -1.46 0.05
C LYS A 193 -32.68 -2.45 0.33
N ALA A 194 -32.99 -2.67 1.60
CA ALA A 194 -34.17 -3.42 1.99
C ALA A 194 -35.38 -2.81 1.25
N LYS A 195 -36.12 -3.65 0.53
CA LYS A 195 -37.41 -3.20 -0.02
C LYS A 195 -38.24 -2.68 1.14
N PRO A 196 -38.88 -1.51 1.04
CA PRO A 196 -39.83 -1.12 2.04
C PRO A 196 -40.88 -2.24 2.15
N ASP A 197 -41.16 -2.69 3.37
CA ASP A 197 -42.17 -3.67 3.65
C ASP A 197 -43.49 -3.23 2.98
N GLY A 198 -44.04 -4.12 2.16
CA GLY A 198 -45.22 -3.83 1.39
C GLY A 198 -46.36 -3.40 2.32
N GLU A 199 -47.07 -2.36 1.92
CA GLU A 199 -48.34 -1.99 2.53
C GLU A 199 -49.26 -3.21 2.57
N PRO A 200 -49.95 -3.45 3.70
CA PRO A 200 -50.97 -4.50 3.76
C PRO A 200 -52.07 -4.14 2.78
N GLY A 201 -52.29 -5.03 1.84
CA GLY A 201 -53.37 -4.89 0.88
C GLY A 201 -54.72 -4.64 1.58
N GLY A 202 -55.31 -3.48 1.29
CA GLY A 202 -56.64 -3.16 1.70
C GLY A 202 -57.60 -4.19 1.14
N ILE A 203 -58.38 -4.78 2.02
CA ILE A 203 -59.56 -5.60 1.71
C ILE A 203 -60.59 -4.63 1.15
N ALA A 204 -60.93 -4.80 -0.11
CA ALA A 204 -62.10 -4.15 -0.68
C ALA A 204 -63.32 -5.11 -0.52
N GLU A 205 -64.39 -4.62 0.10
CA GLU A 205 -65.71 -5.23 0.13
C GLU A 205 -66.33 -5.33 -1.27
#